data_09877aed93d61f729040ef4a8a706b71
#
_entry.id   09877aed93d61f729040ef4a8a706b71
#
_cell.length_a   1.000
_cell.length_b   1.000
_cell.length_c   1.000
_cell.angle_alpha   90.00
_cell.angle_beta   90.00
_cell.angle_gamma   90.00
#
_symmetry.space_group_name_H-M   'P 1'
#
loop_
_entity.id
_entity.type
_entity.pdbx_description
1 polymer ?
#
loop_
_entity_poly.entity_id
_entity_poly.type
_entity_poly.pdbx_seq_one_letter_code
_entity_poly.pdbx_strand_id
1 'polypeptide(L)'
;MKKINFLLSVTVGIMAYAQPTVTRSGIDRINVPVTFRSGDVTSTSITAGAAGANVTWDFSAYTGANAITATTNTCPGQTNCFRFPTANRITNPIALDTYDFSNVTDSEATMIGSYFGPSLGNGTVTYTDPLIMYKFPVTYLQQFNETYQFNTVSGAGNTSEAGQESFIADGYGTVITATGTYTNVLRVKRMRTATQSIPGQPPLAYTNESYQWINQTSGLVFSFGINTFTLNGNTNVSKMVSYLVPGALSTSDLTINKTDISIYPNPSSDRITLQSEEDIKKVSITSLDGKSVLKTGNMKNIDISKLPKGVYILQGELKNGRIVSKKIIKK
;
A
#
# COMPACT_ATOMS: atom_id res chain seq x y z
N MET A 1 -18.25 -72.22 -4.33
CA MET A 1 -18.40 -70.92 -3.60
C MET A 1 -17.24 -70.03 -3.97
N LYS A 2 -17.47 -69.00 -4.85
CA LYS A 2 -16.47 -68.05 -5.26
C LYS A 2 -16.47 -66.90 -4.25
N LYS A 3 -15.33 -66.63 -3.58
CA LYS A 3 -15.15 -65.49 -2.69
C LYS A 3 -14.84 -64.27 -3.56
N ILE A 4 -15.73 -63.27 -3.56
CA ILE A 4 -15.52 -61.96 -4.16
C ILE A 4 -14.78 -61.10 -3.12
N ASN A 5 -13.54 -60.78 -3.37
CA ASN A 5 -12.76 -59.78 -2.60
C ASN A 5 -13.16 -58.39 -3.07
N PHE A 6 -13.82 -57.62 -2.23
CA PHE A 6 -14.17 -56.23 -2.46
C PHE A 6 -12.97 -55.37 -2.07
N LEU A 7 -12.27 -54.84 -3.07
CA LEU A 7 -11.16 -53.88 -2.84
C LEU A 7 -11.76 -52.49 -2.64
N LEU A 8 -11.78 -52.01 -1.37
CA LEU A 8 -12.23 -50.68 -1.03
C LEU A 8 -11.08 -49.70 -1.32
N SER A 9 -11.12 -48.99 -2.46
CA SER A 9 -10.20 -47.92 -2.77
C SER A 9 -10.60 -46.66 -2.02
N VAL A 10 -9.85 -46.29 -0.97
CA VAL A 10 -9.98 -45.00 -0.28
C VAL A 10 -9.26 -43.94 -1.15
N THR A 11 -10.03 -43.17 -1.91
CA THR A 11 -9.52 -41.95 -2.56
C THR A 11 -9.38 -40.88 -1.48
N VAL A 12 -8.15 -40.63 -1.03
CA VAL A 12 -7.82 -39.45 -0.23
C VAL A 12 -7.81 -38.26 -1.20
N GLY A 13 -8.88 -37.47 -1.15
CA GLY A 13 -8.97 -36.20 -1.86
C GLY A 13 -7.92 -35.25 -1.28
N ILE A 14 -6.83 -35.05 -1.99
CA ILE A 14 -5.88 -33.98 -1.68
C ILE A 14 -6.59 -32.67 -2.01
N MET A 15 -7.00 -31.91 -1.00
CA MET A 15 -7.45 -30.53 -1.16
C MET A 15 -6.25 -29.70 -1.63
N ALA A 16 -6.07 -29.58 -2.94
CA ALA A 16 -5.11 -28.66 -3.52
C ALA A 16 -5.64 -27.23 -3.31
N TYR A 17 -5.19 -26.56 -2.26
CA TYR A 17 -5.38 -25.12 -2.16
C TYR A 17 -4.56 -24.47 -3.28
N ALA A 18 -5.22 -23.66 -4.09
CA ALA A 18 -4.54 -22.89 -5.12
C ALA A 18 -3.50 -21.97 -4.44
N GLN A 19 -2.26 -22.05 -4.91
CA GLN A 19 -1.19 -21.19 -4.40
C GLN A 19 -1.54 -19.73 -4.68
N PRO A 20 -1.35 -18.82 -3.71
CA PRO A 20 -1.62 -17.41 -3.93
C PRO A 20 -0.73 -16.85 -5.04
N THR A 21 -1.35 -16.06 -5.89
CA THR A 21 -0.68 -15.33 -6.97
C THR A 21 -0.94 -13.85 -6.76
N VAL A 22 0.10 -13.03 -6.86
CA VAL A 22 -0.02 -11.57 -6.77
C VAL A 22 0.24 -10.97 -8.14
N THR A 23 -0.80 -10.43 -8.73
CA THR A 23 -0.74 -9.73 -10.02
C THR A 23 -0.37 -8.25 -9.80
N ARG A 24 -0.14 -7.53 -10.90
CA ARG A 24 0.10 -6.10 -10.86
C ARG A 24 -0.91 -5.35 -9.98
N SER A 25 -2.20 -5.63 -10.08
CA SER A 25 -3.24 -4.92 -9.32
C SER A 25 -3.17 -5.14 -7.81
N GLY A 26 -2.51 -6.18 -7.33
CA GLY A 26 -2.23 -6.39 -5.91
C GLY A 26 -1.15 -5.44 -5.36
N ILE A 27 -0.26 -4.96 -6.22
CA ILE A 27 0.84 -4.04 -5.87
C ILE A 27 0.54 -2.60 -6.29
N ASP A 28 0.13 -2.38 -7.54
CA ASP A 28 -0.09 -1.07 -8.16
C ASP A 28 -1.49 -0.52 -7.79
N ARG A 29 -1.64 -0.07 -6.55
CA ARG A 29 -2.91 0.41 -5.98
C ARG A 29 -3.04 1.92 -6.15
N ILE A 30 -3.43 2.34 -7.34
CA ILE A 30 -3.51 3.76 -7.72
C ILE A 30 -4.65 4.47 -6.98
N ASN A 31 -4.38 5.67 -6.45
CA ASN A 31 -5.32 6.53 -5.73
C ASN A 31 -5.92 5.90 -4.46
N VAL A 32 -5.28 4.85 -3.93
CA VAL A 32 -5.68 4.23 -2.67
C VAL A 32 -4.69 4.66 -1.58
N PRO A 33 -5.12 5.46 -0.60
CA PRO A 33 -4.28 5.74 0.57
C PRO A 33 -4.02 4.46 1.36
N VAL A 34 -2.76 4.19 1.65
CA VAL A 34 -2.35 3.02 2.43
C VAL A 34 -1.58 3.51 3.65
N THR A 35 -2.00 3.10 4.83
CA THR A 35 -1.36 3.47 6.09
C THR A 35 -0.58 2.29 6.62
N PHE A 36 0.70 2.52 6.93
CA PHE A 36 1.55 1.57 7.64
C PHE A 36 1.93 2.13 9.01
N ARG A 37 2.07 1.23 9.98
CA ARG A 37 2.78 1.53 11.22
C ARG A 37 4.12 0.83 11.22
N SER A 38 5.17 1.56 11.60
CA SER A 38 6.53 1.05 11.64
C SER A 38 7.11 1.13 13.05
N GLY A 39 7.93 0.17 13.40
CA GLY A 39 8.62 0.11 14.69
C GLY A 39 10.02 -0.47 14.57
N ASP A 40 10.95 0.07 15.36
CA ASP A 40 12.27 -0.51 15.58
C ASP A 40 12.13 -1.75 16.48
N VAL A 41 12.64 -2.87 16.02
CA VAL A 41 12.63 -4.16 16.75
C VAL A 41 14.04 -4.73 16.89
N THR A 42 15.06 -3.88 16.79
CA THR A 42 16.48 -4.26 16.85
C THR A 42 16.82 -5.05 18.12
N SER A 43 16.26 -4.65 19.26
CA SER A 43 16.48 -5.30 20.55
C SER A 43 15.66 -6.56 20.78
N THR A 44 14.85 -6.98 19.79
CA THR A 44 13.98 -8.16 19.94
C THR A 44 14.57 -9.40 19.26
N SER A 45 14.04 -10.57 19.64
CA SER A 45 14.37 -11.85 19.04
C SER A 45 13.57 -12.19 17.78
N ILE A 46 12.91 -11.19 17.15
CA ILE A 46 12.11 -11.40 15.94
C ILE A 46 12.93 -12.04 14.83
N THR A 47 12.32 -12.99 14.17
CA THR A 47 12.80 -13.62 12.93
C THR A 47 11.70 -13.62 11.88
N ALA A 48 12.07 -13.81 10.62
CA ALA A 48 11.08 -13.93 9.54
C ALA A 48 10.25 -15.23 9.59
N GLY A 49 10.59 -16.15 10.48
CA GLY A 49 9.95 -17.48 10.55
C GLY A 49 10.31 -18.39 9.37
N ALA A 50 9.69 -19.56 9.34
CA ALA A 50 9.97 -20.58 8.32
C ALA A 50 9.51 -20.14 6.93
N ALA A 51 10.23 -20.61 5.89
CA ALA A 51 9.77 -20.59 4.50
C ALA A 51 8.82 -21.78 4.25
N GLY A 52 8.14 -21.79 3.11
CA GLY A 52 7.36 -22.94 2.66
C GLY A 52 5.87 -22.65 2.46
N ALA A 53 5.14 -23.72 2.22
CA ALA A 53 3.72 -23.70 1.91
C ALA A 53 2.86 -23.76 3.17
N ASN A 54 1.74 -23.03 3.17
CA ASN A 54 0.72 -23.05 4.24
C ASN A 54 1.29 -22.70 5.64
N VAL A 55 2.26 -21.79 5.69
CA VAL A 55 2.88 -21.34 6.94
C VAL A 55 1.99 -20.30 7.60
N THR A 56 1.93 -20.35 8.94
CA THR A 56 1.36 -19.25 9.74
C THR A 56 2.49 -18.48 10.41
N TRP A 57 2.57 -17.18 10.12
CA TRP A 57 3.50 -16.25 10.75
C TRP A 57 2.73 -15.35 11.70
N ASP A 58 3.12 -15.35 12.97
CA ASP A 58 2.48 -14.50 13.99
C ASP A 58 3.44 -13.38 14.42
N PHE A 59 3.10 -12.17 14.02
CA PHE A 59 3.79 -10.93 14.37
C PHE A 59 2.90 -10.00 15.19
N SER A 60 1.80 -10.48 15.76
CA SER A 60 0.81 -9.68 16.49
C SER A 60 1.40 -8.94 17.69
N ALA A 61 2.48 -9.49 18.28
CA ALA A 61 3.19 -8.88 19.40
C ALA A 61 4.05 -7.65 19.02
N TYR A 62 4.36 -7.46 17.73
CA TYR A 62 5.22 -6.37 17.28
C TYR A 62 4.38 -5.17 16.86
N THR A 63 4.48 -4.10 17.64
CA THR A 63 3.73 -2.86 17.41
C THR A 63 4.66 -1.72 17.00
N GLY A 64 4.18 -0.83 16.14
CA GLY A 64 4.88 0.37 15.71
C GLY A 64 4.14 1.64 16.12
N ALA A 65 4.87 2.64 16.57
CA ALA A 65 4.31 3.93 16.99
C ALA A 65 4.11 4.87 15.79
N ASN A 66 5.00 4.79 14.79
CA ASN A 66 5.03 5.74 13.67
C ASN A 66 4.03 5.30 12.59
N ALA A 67 2.99 6.07 12.38
CA ALA A 67 2.03 5.86 11.30
C ALA A 67 2.37 6.76 10.10
N ILE A 68 2.50 6.17 8.93
CA ILE A 68 2.73 6.88 7.68
C ILE A 68 1.67 6.44 6.68
N THR A 69 0.95 7.40 6.12
CA THR A 69 0.01 7.16 5.01
C THR A 69 0.65 7.60 3.71
N ALA A 70 0.67 6.75 2.72
CA ALA A 70 1.15 7.07 1.38
C ALA A 70 0.09 6.79 0.33
N THR A 71 0.15 7.51 -0.78
CA THR A 71 -0.71 7.28 -1.93
C THR A 71 0.16 7.16 -3.19
N THR A 72 -0.11 6.14 -3.99
CA THR A 72 0.47 6.00 -5.33
C THR A 72 -0.48 6.56 -6.35
N ASN A 73 0.01 7.45 -7.21
CA ASN A 73 -0.75 8.10 -8.27
C ASN A 73 -0.10 7.84 -9.63
N THR A 74 -0.85 8.06 -10.70
CA THR A 74 -0.26 8.13 -12.06
C THR A 74 0.55 9.42 -12.19
N CYS A 75 1.70 9.35 -12.85
CA CYS A 75 2.59 10.50 -13.02
C CYS A 75 2.00 11.66 -13.83
N PRO A 76 1.29 11.45 -14.93
CA PRO A 76 0.67 12.56 -15.67
C PRO A 76 -0.19 13.46 -14.77
N GLY A 77 0.13 14.75 -14.75
CA GLY A 77 -0.58 15.76 -13.94
C GLY A 77 -0.07 15.95 -12.51
N GLN A 78 0.91 15.18 -12.04
CA GLN A 78 1.52 15.36 -10.72
C GLN A 78 2.73 16.31 -10.76
N THR A 79 2.83 17.17 -9.75
CA THR A 79 3.77 18.31 -9.72
C THR A 79 5.24 17.91 -9.88
N ASN A 80 5.67 16.78 -9.30
CA ASN A 80 7.09 16.40 -9.31
C ASN A 80 7.47 15.41 -10.43
N CYS A 81 6.52 14.96 -11.25
CA CYS A 81 6.79 13.96 -12.28
C CYS A 81 7.69 14.42 -13.42
N PHE A 82 7.83 15.74 -13.63
CA PHE A 82 8.79 16.29 -14.59
C PHE A 82 10.25 15.91 -14.30
N ARG A 83 10.56 15.56 -13.02
CA ARG A 83 11.92 15.15 -12.61
C ARG A 83 12.31 13.80 -13.15
N PHE A 84 11.34 12.92 -13.37
CA PHE A 84 11.52 11.56 -13.88
C PHE A 84 10.54 11.27 -15.03
N PRO A 85 10.82 11.76 -16.25
CA PRO A 85 9.87 11.70 -17.37
C PRO A 85 9.48 10.27 -17.81
N THR A 86 10.31 9.28 -17.48
CA THR A 86 10.06 7.87 -17.79
C THR A 86 9.21 7.16 -16.73
N ALA A 87 9.01 7.78 -15.57
CA ALA A 87 8.16 7.22 -14.53
C ALA A 87 6.67 7.36 -14.89
N ASN A 88 5.89 6.30 -14.65
CA ASN A 88 4.44 6.35 -14.81
C ASN A 88 3.70 6.34 -13.47
N ARG A 89 4.42 6.20 -12.35
CA ARG A 89 3.91 6.25 -10.98
C ARG A 89 4.73 7.18 -10.11
N ILE A 90 4.02 7.82 -9.20
CA ILE A 90 4.59 8.61 -8.11
C ILE A 90 3.93 8.17 -6.80
N THR A 91 4.74 7.82 -5.80
CA THR A 91 4.27 7.49 -4.45
C THR A 91 4.74 8.58 -3.50
N ASN A 92 3.82 9.12 -2.71
CA ASN A 92 4.09 10.20 -1.79
C ASN A 92 3.47 9.90 -0.43
N PRO A 93 4.27 9.83 0.65
CA PRO A 93 3.79 9.84 2.02
C PRO A 93 3.20 11.21 2.39
N ILE A 94 2.00 11.22 2.96
CA ILE A 94 1.23 12.48 3.20
C ILE A 94 1.95 13.44 4.15
N ALA A 95 2.73 12.93 5.09
CA ALA A 95 3.41 13.75 6.11
C ALA A 95 4.89 14.03 5.80
N LEU A 96 5.41 13.49 4.71
CA LEU A 96 6.83 13.62 4.35
C LEU A 96 6.96 14.26 2.97
N ASP A 97 7.93 15.16 2.86
CA ASP A 97 8.27 15.79 1.58
C ASP A 97 9.21 14.86 0.77
N THR A 98 8.75 13.62 0.55
CA THR A 98 9.45 12.60 -0.23
C THR A 98 8.54 12.05 -1.32
N TYR A 99 9.13 11.69 -2.44
CA TYR A 99 8.44 11.21 -3.63
C TYR A 99 9.25 10.08 -4.25
N ASP A 100 8.65 8.91 -4.39
CA ASP A 100 9.24 7.78 -5.08
C ASP A 100 8.63 7.63 -6.47
N PHE A 101 9.49 7.44 -7.47
CA PHE A 101 9.11 7.34 -8.87
C PHE A 101 9.38 5.94 -9.40
N SER A 102 8.38 5.34 -9.98
CA SER A 102 8.48 4.00 -10.55
C SER A 102 7.85 3.92 -11.94
N ASN A 103 8.28 2.94 -12.70
CA ASN A 103 7.62 2.52 -13.91
C ASN A 103 6.98 1.16 -13.68
N VAL A 104 5.66 1.07 -13.87
CA VAL A 104 4.89 -0.15 -13.63
C VAL A 104 4.19 -0.55 -14.92
N THR A 105 4.52 -1.74 -15.40
CA THR A 105 3.94 -2.38 -16.58
C THR A 105 3.12 -3.62 -16.16
N ASP A 106 2.56 -4.34 -17.12
CA ASP A 106 1.86 -5.60 -16.81
C ASP A 106 2.83 -6.73 -16.46
N SER A 107 4.12 -6.59 -16.80
CA SER A 107 5.16 -7.60 -16.56
C SER A 107 6.04 -7.29 -15.36
N GLU A 108 6.22 -6.03 -14.98
CA GLU A 108 7.15 -5.66 -13.91
C GLU A 108 6.88 -4.27 -13.31
N ALA A 109 7.43 -4.05 -12.11
CA ALA A 109 7.51 -2.77 -11.44
C ALA A 109 8.98 -2.43 -11.17
N THR A 110 9.43 -1.26 -11.62
CA THR A 110 10.84 -0.82 -11.59
C THR A 110 10.96 0.50 -10.87
N MET A 111 11.91 0.62 -9.94
CA MET A 111 12.26 1.88 -9.28
C MET A 111 13.11 2.75 -10.21
N ILE A 112 12.69 3.99 -10.42
CA ILE A 112 13.37 4.95 -11.31
C ILE A 112 14.17 5.97 -10.50
N GLY A 113 13.65 6.39 -9.35
CA GLY A 113 14.30 7.39 -8.51
C GLY A 113 13.43 7.88 -7.37
N SER A 114 13.99 8.82 -6.59
CA SER A 114 13.29 9.49 -5.51
C SER A 114 13.67 10.97 -5.47
N TYR A 115 12.78 11.80 -4.96
CA TYR A 115 13.02 13.20 -4.68
C TYR A 115 12.70 13.50 -3.22
N PHE A 116 13.61 14.20 -2.55
CA PHE A 116 13.43 14.73 -1.21
C PHE A 116 13.31 16.23 -1.31
N GLY A 117 12.22 16.80 -0.84
CA GLY A 117 11.99 18.24 -0.91
C GLY A 117 12.83 19.04 0.07
N PRO A 118 12.65 20.38 0.10
CA PRO A 118 13.47 21.28 0.91
C PRO A 118 13.53 20.95 2.39
N SER A 119 12.46 20.42 2.98
CA SER A 119 12.41 20.00 4.38
C SER A 119 13.37 18.85 4.73
N LEU A 120 13.81 18.09 3.72
CA LEU A 120 14.69 16.93 3.85
C LEU A 120 16.03 17.10 3.10
N GLY A 121 16.45 18.35 2.85
CA GLY A 121 17.75 18.68 2.25
C GLY A 121 17.76 18.76 0.73
N ASN A 122 16.60 18.77 0.08
CA ASN A 122 16.43 18.99 -1.37
C ASN A 122 17.33 18.09 -2.22
N GLY A 123 17.11 16.79 -2.14
CA GLY A 123 17.93 15.77 -2.80
C GLY A 123 17.17 14.98 -3.86
N THR A 124 17.92 14.46 -4.82
CA THR A 124 17.39 13.56 -5.87
C THR A 124 18.24 12.31 -5.93
N VAL A 125 17.58 11.15 -5.90
CA VAL A 125 18.16 9.84 -6.19
C VAL A 125 17.76 9.46 -7.60
N THR A 126 18.74 9.21 -8.48
CA THR A 126 18.46 8.79 -9.86
C THR A 126 19.10 7.44 -10.11
N TYR A 127 18.29 6.45 -10.48
CA TYR A 127 18.80 5.15 -10.87
C TYR A 127 19.36 5.21 -12.29
N THR A 128 20.63 4.88 -12.43
CA THR A 128 21.31 4.68 -13.72
C THR A 128 21.18 3.25 -14.22
N ASP A 129 21.02 2.30 -13.30
CA ASP A 129 20.59 0.93 -13.52
C ASP A 129 19.34 0.71 -12.62
N PRO A 130 18.12 0.72 -13.20
CA PRO A 130 16.89 0.68 -12.42
C PRO A 130 16.69 -0.63 -11.67
N LEU A 131 16.19 -0.54 -10.43
CA LEU A 131 15.90 -1.71 -9.59
C LEU A 131 14.53 -2.31 -9.93
N ILE A 132 14.49 -3.56 -10.37
CA ILE A 132 13.24 -4.30 -10.56
C ILE A 132 12.68 -4.70 -9.18
N MET A 133 11.56 -4.07 -8.80
CA MET A 133 10.90 -4.37 -7.54
C MET A 133 10.08 -5.66 -7.60
N TYR A 134 9.38 -5.90 -8.71
CA TYR A 134 8.54 -7.08 -8.93
C TYR A 134 8.51 -7.47 -10.39
N LYS A 135 8.46 -8.77 -10.68
CA LYS A 135 8.05 -9.34 -11.99
C LYS A 135 6.68 -9.99 -11.82
N PHE A 136 5.71 -9.58 -12.63
CA PHE A 136 4.33 -10.04 -12.53
C PHE A 136 3.99 -11.18 -13.48
N PRO A 137 3.11 -12.11 -13.06
CA PRO A 137 2.57 -12.28 -11.72
C PRO A 137 3.63 -12.82 -10.77
N VAL A 138 3.58 -12.40 -9.49
CA VAL A 138 4.42 -13.01 -8.44
C VAL A 138 3.78 -14.30 -8.00
N THR A 139 4.52 -15.41 -8.11
CA THR A 139 4.07 -16.77 -7.77
C THR A 139 5.05 -17.43 -6.80
N TYR A 140 4.59 -18.40 -6.03
CA TYR A 140 5.44 -19.17 -5.13
C TYR A 140 6.61 -19.81 -5.88
N LEU A 141 7.82 -19.74 -5.31
CA LEU A 141 9.13 -20.17 -5.85
C LEU A 141 9.63 -19.33 -7.04
N GLN A 142 8.93 -18.29 -7.46
CA GLN A 142 9.51 -17.34 -8.41
C GLN A 142 10.76 -16.70 -7.80
N GLN A 143 11.85 -16.67 -8.58
CA GLN A 143 13.11 -16.06 -8.16
C GLN A 143 13.81 -15.39 -9.33
N PHE A 144 14.56 -14.34 -9.02
CA PHE A 144 15.47 -13.67 -9.94
C PHE A 144 16.56 -12.93 -9.17
N ASN A 145 17.67 -12.64 -9.86
CA ASN A 145 18.73 -11.77 -9.37
C ASN A 145 18.86 -10.61 -10.34
N GLU A 146 19.29 -9.47 -9.82
CA GLU A 146 19.57 -8.29 -10.63
C GLU A 146 20.66 -7.42 -10.02
N THR A 147 21.21 -6.53 -10.82
CA THR A 147 22.04 -5.41 -10.38
C THR A 147 21.23 -4.15 -10.34
N TYR A 148 21.71 -3.17 -9.62
CA TYR A 148 21.19 -1.80 -9.65
C TYR A 148 22.27 -0.80 -9.35
N GLN A 149 22.09 0.42 -9.81
CA GLN A 149 22.97 1.54 -9.49
C GLN A 149 22.17 2.83 -9.43
N PHE A 150 22.50 3.70 -8.45
CA PHE A 150 21.94 5.03 -8.40
C PHE A 150 22.96 6.07 -7.93
N ASN A 151 22.69 7.33 -8.26
CA ASN A 151 23.39 8.49 -7.75
C ASN A 151 22.43 9.34 -6.94
N THR A 152 22.92 9.86 -5.81
CA THR A 152 22.20 10.86 -5.00
C THR A 152 22.90 12.20 -5.14
N VAL A 153 22.14 13.23 -5.46
CA VAL A 153 22.58 14.64 -5.47
C VAL A 153 21.76 15.38 -4.43
N SER A 154 22.41 15.99 -3.45
CA SER A 154 21.73 16.72 -2.38
C SER A 154 22.57 17.89 -1.86
N GLY A 155 21.95 18.77 -1.07
CA GLY A 155 22.67 19.84 -0.37
C GLY A 155 23.71 19.34 0.64
N ALA A 156 23.61 18.09 1.10
CA ALA A 156 24.58 17.47 2.00
C ALA A 156 25.77 16.82 1.26
N GLY A 157 25.74 16.80 -0.07
CA GLY A 157 26.76 16.20 -0.92
C GLY A 157 26.21 15.13 -1.86
N ASN A 158 27.08 14.67 -2.76
CA ASN A 158 26.73 13.64 -3.73
C ASN A 158 27.22 12.28 -3.25
N THR A 159 26.42 11.26 -3.44
CA THR A 159 26.80 9.87 -3.17
C THR A 159 26.41 8.99 -4.35
N SER A 160 27.01 7.81 -4.45
CA SER A 160 26.58 6.77 -5.39
C SER A 160 26.46 5.45 -4.67
N GLU A 161 25.59 4.59 -5.19
CA GLU A 161 25.43 3.23 -4.68
C GLU A 161 25.30 2.28 -5.86
N ALA A 162 25.98 1.14 -5.73
CA ALA A 162 25.86 0.03 -6.65
C ALA A 162 25.71 -1.28 -5.87
N GLY A 163 24.88 -2.17 -6.34
CA GLY A 163 24.60 -3.42 -5.65
C GLY A 163 23.96 -4.48 -6.51
N GLN A 164 23.72 -5.60 -5.86
CA GLN A 164 22.94 -6.71 -6.41
C GLN A 164 21.81 -7.03 -5.42
N GLU A 165 20.70 -7.51 -5.98
CA GLU A 165 19.56 -7.98 -5.20
C GLU A 165 19.11 -9.34 -5.70
N SER A 166 18.87 -10.26 -4.78
CA SER A 166 18.13 -11.50 -5.05
C SER A 166 16.71 -11.38 -4.53
N PHE A 167 15.77 -11.87 -5.31
CA PHE A 167 14.35 -11.95 -5.01
C PHE A 167 13.92 -13.42 -5.04
N ILE A 168 13.18 -13.86 -4.03
CA ILE A 168 12.52 -15.17 -4.03
C ILE A 168 11.18 -15.10 -3.29
N ALA A 169 10.11 -15.59 -3.92
CA ALA A 169 8.82 -15.82 -3.25
C ALA A 169 8.87 -17.19 -2.54
N ASP A 170 9.40 -17.20 -1.30
CA ASP A 170 9.86 -18.41 -0.60
C ASP A 170 8.81 -19.04 0.33
N GLY A 171 7.61 -18.45 0.42
CA GLY A 171 6.57 -19.00 1.27
C GLY A 171 5.18 -18.42 0.97
N TYR A 172 4.16 -19.14 1.40
CA TYR A 172 2.78 -18.63 1.39
C TYR A 172 1.97 -19.20 2.55
N GLY A 173 0.88 -18.49 2.92
CA GLY A 173 0.02 -18.95 4.00
C GLY A 173 -0.76 -17.81 4.66
N THR A 174 -0.64 -17.70 5.97
CA THR A 174 -1.36 -16.71 6.80
C THR A 174 -0.36 -15.87 7.58
N VAL A 175 -0.54 -14.55 7.61
CA VAL A 175 0.19 -13.65 8.50
C VAL A 175 -0.77 -12.98 9.47
N ILE A 176 -0.40 -12.99 10.75
CA ILE A 176 -1.10 -12.32 11.85
C ILE A 176 -0.28 -11.12 12.25
N THR A 177 -0.88 -9.94 12.25
CA THR A 177 -0.26 -8.67 12.62
C THR A 177 -0.99 -8.05 13.80
N ALA A 178 -0.47 -6.98 14.36
CA ALA A 178 -1.14 -6.22 15.42
C ALA A 178 -2.53 -5.67 15.01
N THR A 179 -2.81 -5.60 13.71
CA THR A 179 -4.05 -4.99 13.16
C THR A 179 -4.99 -5.99 12.49
N GLY A 180 -4.60 -7.25 12.35
CA GLY A 180 -5.46 -8.26 11.76
C GLY A 180 -4.74 -9.49 11.22
N THR A 181 -5.54 -10.43 10.75
CA THR A 181 -5.09 -11.68 10.15
C THR A 181 -5.35 -11.64 8.64
N TYR A 182 -4.33 -11.97 7.87
CA TYR A 182 -4.38 -11.98 6.40
C TYR A 182 -4.05 -13.40 5.92
N THR A 183 -5.01 -14.01 5.24
CA THR A 183 -4.85 -15.32 4.59
C THR A 183 -4.42 -15.15 3.14
N ASN A 184 -3.97 -16.24 2.50
CA ASN A 184 -3.53 -16.22 1.10
C ASN A 184 -2.47 -15.13 0.84
N VAL A 185 -1.53 -14.98 1.76
CA VAL A 185 -0.37 -14.12 1.57
C VAL A 185 0.77 -14.89 0.92
N LEU A 186 1.50 -14.22 0.05
CA LEU A 186 2.75 -14.68 -0.52
C LEU A 186 3.89 -13.97 0.22
N ARG A 187 4.88 -14.71 0.72
CA ARG A 187 6.08 -14.14 1.32
C ARG A 187 7.17 -14.01 0.28
N VAL A 188 7.70 -12.82 0.16
CA VAL A 188 8.88 -12.51 -0.66
C VAL A 188 10.05 -12.23 0.25
N LYS A 189 11.17 -12.92 0.04
CA LYS A 189 12.46 -12.61 0.63
C LYS A 189 13.31 -11.88 -0.40
N ARG A 190 13.97 -10.81 0.03
CA ARG A 190 14.94 -10.06 -0.77
C ARG A 190 16.25 -9.96 0.01
N MET A 191 17.36 -10.17 -0.68
CA MET A 191 18.70 -10.01 -0.12
C MET A 191 19.47 -9.06 -1.00
N ARG A 192 19.80 -7.90 -0.48
CA ARG A 192 20.58 -6.86 -1.14
C ARG A 192 21.97 -6.82 -0.55
N THR A 193 22.98 -6.75 -1.42
CA THR A 193 24.36 -6.48 -1.08
C THR A 193 24.81 -5.27 -1.87
N ALA A 194 25.28 -4.24 -1.21
CA ALA A 194 25.60 -2.96 -1.85
C ALA A 194 26.84 -2.31 -1.28
N THR A 195 27.40 -1.43 -2.08
CA THR A 195 28.47 -0.52 -1.69
C THR A 195 28.03 0.92 -1.97
N GLN A 196 28.03 1.73 -0.94
CA GLN A 196 27.80 3.16 -1.04
C GLN A 196 29.14 3.90 -1.06
N SER A 197 29.30 4.82 -1.99
CA SER A 197 30.48 5.67 -2.13
C SER A 197 30.12 7.11 -1.81
N ILE A 198 30.86 7.69 -0.87
CA ILE A 198 30.75 9.09 -0.44
C ILE A 198 32.10 9.77 -0.75
N PRO A 199 32.15 10.87 -1.49
CA PRO A 199 33.41 11.54 -1.80
C PRO A 199 34.23 11.86 -0.55
N GLY A 200 35.50 11.46 -0.54
CA GLY A 200 36.42 11.69 0.58
C GLY A 200 36.23 10.70 1.76
N GLN A 201 35.38 9.70 1.66
CA GLN A 201 35.19 8.65 2.65
C GLN A 201 35.52 7.27 2.08
N PRO A 202 35.95 6.32 2.90
CA PRO A 202 36.01 4.92 2.49
C PRO A 202 34.64 4.39 2.04
N PRO A 203 34.55 3.53 1.03
CA PRO A 203 33.30 2.92 0.63
C PRO A 203 32.63 2.15 1.78
N LEU A 204 31.34 2.32 1.95
CA LEU A 204 30.54 1.64 2.95
C LEU A 204 29.82 0.45 2.30
N ALA A 205 30.23 -0.77 2.69
CA ALA A 205 29.53 -1.99 2.30
C ALA A 205 28.41 -2.29 3.31
N TYR A 206 27.25 -2.69 2.80
CA TYR A 206 26.14 -3.12 3.63
C TYR A 206 25.32 -4.25 2.99
N THR A 207 24.53 -4.91 3.82
CA THR A 207 23.51 -5.85 3.38
C THR A 207 22.16 -5.46 3.95
N ASN A 208 21.10 -5.67 3.15
CA ASN A 208 19.73 -5.54 3.56
C ASN A 208 19.01 -6.86 3.26
N GLU A 209 18.57 -7.54 4.30
CA GLU A 209 17.69 -8.70 4.18
C GLU A 209 16.27 -8.26 4.53
N SER A 210 15.34 -8.43 3.62
CA SER A 210 13.96 -8.00 3.84
C SER A 210 12.97 -9.10 3.45
N TYR A 211 11.86 -9.10 4.16
CA TYR A 211 10.75 -10.01 3.97
C TYR A 211 9.47 -9.20 3.84
N GLN A 212 8.66 -9.55 2.86
CA GLN A 212 7.41 -8.87 2.55
C GLN A 212 6.30 -9.91 2.44
N TRP A 213 5.21 -9.72 3.18
CA TRP A 213 4.00 -10.54 3.05
C TRP A 213 2.98 -9.75 2.25
N ILE A 214 2.61 -10.29 1.11
CA ILE A 214 1.80 -9.60 0.11
C ILE A 214 0.52 -10.38 -0.12
N ASN A 215 -0.61 -9.69 -0.05
CA ASN A 215 -1.93 -10.24 -0.34
C ASN A 215 -2.48 -9.60 -1.61
N GLN A 216 -3.09 -10.38 -2.51
CA GLN A 216 -3.63 -9.87 -3.78
C GLN A 216 -4.65 -8.75 -3.59
N THR A 217 -5.46 -8.82 -2.54
CA THR A 217 -6.52 -7.84 -2.26
C THR A 217 -6.02 -6.64 -1.45
N SER A 218 -5.17 -6.89 -0.46
CA SER A 218 -4.72 -5.87 0.51
C SER A 218 -3.38 -5.22 0.15
N GLY A 219 -2.63 -5.79 -0.79
CA GLY A 219 -1.27 -5.37 -1.11
C GLY A 219 -0.25 -5.87 -0.08
N LEU A 220 0.79 -5.08 0.18
CA LEU A 220 1.74 -5.34 1.26
C LEU A 220 1.02 -5.26 2.60
N VAL A 221 1.06 -6.32 3.39
CA VAL A 221 0.38 -6.38 4.70
C VAL A 221 1.35 -6.37 5.88
N PHE A 222 2.56 -6.90 5.67
CA PHE A 222 3.62 -6.87 6.66
C PHE A 222 4.98 -6.86 5.98
N SER A 223 5.95 -6.18 6.57
CA SER A 223 7.35 -6.28 6.18
C SER A 223 8.26 -6.34 7.41
N PHE A 224 9.36 -7.06 7.24
CA PHE A 224 10.44 -7.15 8.21
C PHE A 224 11.76 -6.98 7.50
N GLY A 225 12.58 -6.04 7.95
CA GLY A 225 13.88 -5.72 7.36
C GLY A 225 14.99 -5.78 8.39
N ILE A 226 16.15 -6.28 7.94
CA ILE A 226 17.40 -6.34 8.70
C ILE A 226 18.47 -5.63 7.87
N ASN A 227 18.99 -4.52 8.39
CA ASN A 227 20.11 -3.81 7.79
C ASN A 227 21.38 -4.13 8.58
N THR A 228 22.44 -4.49 7.89
CA THR A 228 23.76 -4.76 8.49
C THR A 228 24.81 -3.99 7.72
N PHE A 229 25.56 -3.16 8.42
CA PHE A 229 26.72 -2.45 7.84
C PHE A 229 27.91 -2.48 8.79
N THR A 230 29.10 -2.44 8.23
CA THR A 230 30.34 -2.42 9.00
C THR A 230 31.07 -1.11 8.76
N LEU A 231 31.30 -0.38 9.82
CA LEU A 231 32.05 0.88 9.80
C LEU A 231 33.16 0.82 10.82
N ASN A 232 34.41 1.07 10.37
CA ASN A 232 35.61 1.05 11.22
C ASN A 232 35.76 -0.27 12.03
N GLY A 233 35.43 -1.41 11.42
CA GLY A 233 35.48 -2.73 12.05
C GLY A 233 34.34 -3.07 12.99
N ASN A 234 33.42 -2.14 13.24
CA ASN A 234 32.22 -2.37 14.05
C ASN A 234 31.03 -2.70 13.16
N THR A 235 30.41 -3.85 13.42
CA THR A 235 29.18 -4.25 12.72
C THR A 235 27.98 -3.73 13.46
N ASN A 236 27.14 -3.01 12.74
CA ASN A 236 25.87 -2.45 13.22
C ASN A 236 24.72 -3.20 12.54
N VAL A 237 23.76 -3.60 13.34
CA VAL A 237 22.54 -4.28 12.86
C VAL A 237 21.35 -3.49 13.32
N SER A 238 20.41 -3.22 12.42
CA SER A 238 19.11 -2.64 12.76
C SER A 238 17.99 -3.48 12.18
N LYS A 239 16.88 -3.61 12.91
CA LYS A 239 15.72 -4.38 12.50
C LYS A 239 14.47 -3.51 12.56
N MET A 240 13.68 -3.54 11.51
CA MET A 240 12.45 -2.77 11.39
C MET A 240 11.29 -3.68 10.99
N VAL A 241 10.13 -3.45 11.59
CA VAL A 241 8.86 -4.01 11.11
C VAL A 241 7.96 -2.90 10.60
N SER A 242 7.13 -3.25 9.62
CA SER A 242 6.05 -2.38 9.16
C SER A 242 4.83 -3.23 8.85
N TYR A 243 3.65 -2.79 9.28
CA TYR A 243 2.40 -3.51 9.05
C TYR A 243 1.29 -2.58 8.61
N LEU A 244 0.44 -3.12 7.75
CA LEU A 244 -0.73 -2.44 7.23
C LEU A 244 -1.69 -2.12 8.36
N VAL A 245 -2.10 -0.87 8.46
CA VAL A 245 -3.29 -0.47 9.22
C VAL A 245 -4.44 -0.55 8.24
N PRO A 246 -5.36 -1.51 8.39
CA PRO A 246 -6.54 -1.54 7.56
C PRO A 246 -7.18 -0.16 7.65
N GLY A 247 -7.41 0.47 6.51
CA GLY A 247 -8.26 1.65 6.49
C GLY A 247 -9.52 1.19 7.22
N ALA A 248 -9.82 1.78 8.37
CA ALA A 248 -11.15 1.63 8.88
C ALA A 248 -12.03 1.90 7.66
N LEU A 249 -13.07 1.10 7.44
CA LEU A 249 -14.28 1.58 6.80
C LEU A 249 -14.80 2.68 7.75
N SER A 250 -13.94 3.67 7.96
CA SER A 250 -14.25 4.76 8.82
C SER A 250 -15.21 5.64 8.06
N THR A 251 -16.40 5.62 8.54
CA THR A 251 -17.12 6.85 8.79
C THR A 251 -16.34 7.74 9.78
N SER A 252 -15.02 7.64 9.88
CA SER A 252 -14.18 8.54 10.65
C SER A 252 -13.73 9.64 9.71
N ASP A 253 -14.31 10.78 9.94
CA ASP A 253 -13.76 12.09 9.74
C ASP A 253 -12.31 12.06 9.24
N LEU A 254 -12.16 12.07 7.91
CA LEU A 254 -11.14 12.92 7.37
C LEU A 254 -11.35 14.25 8.10
N THR A 255 -10.39 14.73 8.85
CA THR A 255 -10.28 16.13 9.21
C THR A 255 -10.08 16.89 7.90
N ILE A 256 -11.12 16.89 7.10
CA ILE A 256 -11.31 17.77 5.98
C ILE A 256 -11.50 19.11 6.64
N ASN A 257 -10.59 20.04 6.32
CA ASN A 257 -10.83 21.45 6.58
C ASN A 257 -12.33 21.74 6.45
N LYS A 258 -12.87 22.33 7.47
CA LYS A 258 -14.26 22.68 7.79
C LYS A 258 -15.02 23.39 6.66
N THR A 259 -15.33 22.65 5.59
CA THR A 259 -16.29 23.06 4.54
C THR A 259 -17.17 21.86 4.22
N ASP A 260 -17.83 21.37 5.27
CA ASP A 260 -18.68 20.20 5.14
C ASP A 260 -20.11 20.63 4.75
N ILE A 261 -20.70 19.85 3.82
CA ILE A 261 -22.14 19.90 3.63
C ILE A 261 -22.80 19.34 4.88
N SER A 262 -23.54 20.16 5.59
CA SER A 262 -24.44 19.74 6.68
C SER A 262 -25.80 19.41 6.10
N ILE A 263 -26.46 18.38 6.62
CA ILE A 263 -27.75 17.91 6.19
C ILE A 263 -28.69 17.89 7.40
N TYR A 264 -29.80 18.65 7.33
CA TYR A 264 -30.79 18.65 8.40
C TYR A 264 -32.22 18.81 7.85
N PRO A 265 -33.24 18.25 8.55
CA PRO A 265 -33.08 17.24 9.57
C PRO A 265 -32.57 15.91 9.00
N ASN A 266 -31.76 15.16 9.79
CA ASN A 266 -31.36 13.81 9.45
C ASN A 266 -31.33 12.98 10.75
N PRO A 267 -32.26 12.02 10.94
CA PRO A 267 -33.24 11.45 9.99
C PRO A 267 -34.43 12.39 9.61
N SER A 268 -34.96 12.20 8.40
CA SER A 268 -36.08 13.01 7.86
C SER A 268 -37.14 12.15 7.18
N SER A 269 -38.40 12.62 7.19
CA SER A 269 -39.53 12.01 6.48
C SER A 269 -39.74 12.57 5.07
N ASP A 270 -39.62 13.90 4.89
CA ASP A 270 -40.13 14.54 3.67
C ASP A 270 -39.06 15.38 2.96
N ARG A 271 -38.30 16.17 3.71
CA ARG A 271 -37.34 17.13 3.13
C ARG A 271 -36.07 17.19 3.94
N ILE A 272 -34.97 17.44 3.25
CA ILE A 272 -33.65 17.72 3.82
C ILE A 272 -33.14 19.05 3.29
N THR A 273 -32.46 19.80 4.13
CA THR A 273 -31.78 21.03 3.78
C THR A 273 -30.28 20.81 3.79
N LEU A 274 -29.60 21.29 2.76
CA LEU A 274 -28.14 21.27 2.65
C LEU A 274 -27.58 22.63 3.04
N GLN A 275 -26.64 22.65 3.95
CA GLN A 275 -25.84 23.82 4.30
C GLN A 275 -24.39 23.57 3.95
N SER A 276 -23.76 24.46 3.19
CA SER A 276 -22.36 24.40 2.78
C SER A 276 -21.82 25.82 2.70
N GLU A 277 -20.57 26.02 3.07
CA GLU A 277 -19.87 27.30 2.87
C GLU A 277 -19.53 27.54 1.40
N GLU A 278 -19.35 26.45 0.62
CA GLU A 278 -19.12 26.50 -0.82
C GLU A 278 -20.40 26.21 -1.60
N ASP A 279 -20.52 26.80 -2.77
CA ASP A 279 -21.64 26.57 -3.67
C ASP A 279 -21.68 25.14 -4.19
N ILE A 280 -22.83 24.48 -4.02
CA ILE A 280 -23.09 23.14 -4.52
C ILE A 280 -23.52 23.23 -5.98
N LYS A 281 -22.79 22.59 -6.88
CA LYS A 281 -23.09 22.57 -8.32
C LYS A 281 -24.16 21.52 -8.66
N LYS A 282 -24.08 20.33 -8.01
CA LYS A 282 -24.97 19.21 -8.30
C LYS A 282 -25.09 18.30 -7.08
N VAL A 283 -26.26 17.71 -6.92
CA VAL A 283 -26.55 16.72 -5.88
C VAL A 283 -27.10 15.45 -6.49
N SER A 284 -26.67 14.31 -6.00
CA SER A 284 -27.24 12.99 -6.30
C SER A 284 -27.49 12.21 -5.02
N ILE A 285 -28.55 11.42 -4.99
CA ILE A 285 -28.88 10.50 -3.90
C ILE A 285 -28.89 9.09 -4.49
N THR A 286 -28.21 8.17 -3.80
CA THR A 286 -28.02 6.79 -4.21
C THR A 286 -28.45 5.87 -3.06
N SER A 287 -29.18 4.81 -3.36
CA SER A 287 -29.51 3.75 -2.40
C SER A 287 -28.28 2.87 -2.12
N LEU A 288 -28.31 2.05 -1.06
CA LEU A 288 -27.16 1.22 -0.66
C LEU A 288 -26.80 0.13 -1.69
N ASP A 289 -27.73 -0.24 -2.56
CA ASP A 289 -27.49 -1.14 -3.70
C ASP A 289 -26.87 -0.46 -4.93
N GLY A 290 -26.51 0.85 -4.80
CA GLY A 290 -25.84 1.61 -5.84
C GLY A 290 -26.78 2.28 -6.87
N LYS A 291 -28.12 2.14 -6.74
CA LYS A 291 -29.07 2.76 -7.66
C LYS A 291 -29.21 4.24 -7.37
N SER A 292 -29.02 5.07 -8.39
CA SER A 292 -29.29 6.52 -8.30
C SER A 292 -30.81 6.76 -8.24
N VAL A 293 -31.29 7.30 -7.12
CA VAL A 293 -32.73 7.53 -6.86
C VAL A 293 -33.14 8.98 -7.05
N LEU A 294 -32.19 9.91 -7.02
CA LEU A 294 -32.43 11.33 -7.26
C LEU A 294 -31.20 12.03 -7.79
N LYS A 295 -31.37 12.88 -8.81
CA LYS A 295 -30.34 13.78 -9.31
C LYS A 295 -30.96 15.16 -9.47
N THR A 296 -30.32 16.19 -8.90
CA THR A 296 -30.79 17.57 -8.99
C THR A 296 -29.62 18.53 -9.16
N GLY A 297 -29.90 19.72 -9.71
CA GLY A 297 -28.91 20.79 -9.79
C GLY A 297 -28.67 21.46 -8.43
N ASN A 298 -28.29 22.73 -8.44
CA ASN A 298 -28.02 23.52 -7.23
C ASN A 298 -29.30 23.74 -6.42
N MET A 299 -29.63 22.82 -5.52
CA MET A 299 -30.76 22.92 -4.62
C MET A 299 -30.33 22.77 -3.17
N LYS A 300 -30.63 23.77 -2.35
CA LYS A 300 -30.41 23.69 -0.90
C LYS A 300 -31.48 22.86 -0.17
N ASN A 301 -32.69 22.79 -0.69
CA ASN A 301 -33.79 22.00 -0.14
C ASN A 301 -34.18 20.87 -1.08
N ILE A 302 -34.10 19.65 -0.61
CA ILE A 302 -34.35 18.45 -1.40
C ILE A 302 -35.57 17.72 -0.84
N ASP A 303 -36.53 17.45 -1.70
CA ASP A 303 -37.69 16.63 -1.39
C ASP A 303 -37.32 15.15 -1.52
N ILE A 304 -37.45 14.42 -0.42
CA ILE A 304 -37.22 12.98 -0.32
C ILE A 304 -38.50 12.22 0.04
N SER A 305 -39.70 12.88 0.02
CA SER A 305 -40.95 12.28 0.44
C SER A 305 -41.28 10.98 -0.32
N LYS A 306 -40.93 10.94 -1.60
CA LYS A 306 -41.19 9.78 -2.49
C LYS A 306 -40.19 8.62 -2.32
N LEU A 307 -39.11 8.79 -1.54
CA LEU A 307 -38.16 7.73 -1.32
C LEU A 307 -38.71 6.74 -0.27
N PRO A 308 -38.53 5.42 -0.47
CA PRO A 308 -38.82 4.43 0.56
C PRO A 308 -38.03 4.68 1.85
N LYS A 309 -38.55 4.21 2.98
CA LYS A 309 -37.81 4.24 4.25
C LYS A 309 -36.50 3.47 4.10
N GLY A 310 -35.41 4.06 4.60
CA GLY A 310 -34.10 3.42 4.45
C GLY A 310 -32.93 4.38 4.60
N VAL A 311 -31.75 3.85 4.30
CA VAL A 311 -30.49 4.57 4.32
C VAL A 311 -30.05 4.87 2.88
N TYR A 312 -29.61 6.10 2.65
CA TYR A 312 -29.17 6.59 1.35
C TYR A 312 -27.84 7.33 1.49
N ILE A 313 -27.09 7.43 0.41
CA ILE A 313 -25.89 8.25 0.30
C ILE A 313 -26.21 9.46 -0.58
N LEU A 314 -26.04 10.65 -0.04
CA LEU A 314 -26.07 11.91 -0.79
C LEU A 314 -24.62 12.24 -1.19
N GLN A 315 -24.45 12.60 -2.45
CA GLN A 315 -23.20 13.14 -2.99
C GLN A 315 -23.47 14.54 -3.54
N GLY A 316 -22.70 15.51 -3.06
CA GLY A 316 -22.71 16.88 -3.55
C GLY A 316 -21.43 17.19 -4.30
N GLU A 317 -21.53 17.62 -5.55
CA GLU A 317 -20.41 18.17 -6.33
C GLU A 317 -20.37 19.68 -6.08
N LEU A 318 -19.28 20.18 -5.54
CA LEU A 318 -19.03 21.59 -5.29
C LEU A 318 -18.54 22.29 -6.56
N LYS A 319 -18.62 23.62 -6.64
CA LYS A 319 -18.16 24.38 -7.81
C LYS A 319 -16.68 24.19 -8.13
N ASN A 320 -15.84 23.91 -7.11
CA ASN A 320 -14.42 23.62 -7.29
C ASN A 320 -14.13 22.18 -7.81
N GLY A 321 -15.18 21.39 -8.13
CA GLY A 321 -15.06 20.01 -8.63
C GLY A 321 -14.94 18.96 -7.53
N ARG A 322 -14.86 19.34 -6.25
CA ARG A 322 -14.78 18.40 -5.12
C ARG A 322 -16.13 17.72 -4.90
N ILE A 323 -16.10 16.40 -4.62
CA ILE A 323 -17.29 15.62 -4.29
C ILE A 323 -17.30 15.35 -2.79
N VAL A 324 -18.41 15.66 -2.14
CA VAL A 324 -18.66 15.41 -0.72
C VAL A 324 -19.80 14.41 -0.58
N SER A 325 -19.65 13.41 0.27
CA SER A 325 -20.65 12.36 0.51
C SER A 325 -21.15 12.41 1.95
N LYS A 326 -22.46 12.29 2.14
CA LYS A 326 -23.10 12.22 3.47
C LYS A 326 -24.21 11.16 3.50
N LYS A 327 -24.37 10.51 4.64
CA LYS A 327 -25.44 9.54 4.89
C LYS A 327 -26.75 10.27 5.19
N ILE A 328 -27.86 9.81 4.59
CA ILE A 328 -29.23 10.27 4.88
C ILE A 328 -30.01 9.07 5.43
N ILE A 329 -30.84 9.32 6.43
CA ILE A 329 -31.77 8.34 6.99
C ILE A 329 -33.20 8.83 6.71
N LYS A 330 -33.94 8.12 5.86
CA LYS A 330 -35.34 8.32 5.55
C LYS A 330 -36.19 7.52 6.51
N LYS A 331 -37.11 8.23 7.24
CA LYS A 331 -38.08 7.64 8.17
C LYS A 331 -39.32 7.11 7.47
#